data_933d5ea3964d67426957579e6a54b211
#
_entry.id   933d5ea3964d67426957579e6a54b211
#
_cell.length_a   1.000
_cell.length_b   1.000
_cell.length_c   1.000
_cell.angle_alpha   90.00
_cell.angle_beta   90.00
_cell.angle_gamma   90.00
#
_symmetry.space_group_name_H-M   'P 1'
#
loop_
_entity.id
_entity.type
_entity.pdbx_description
1 polymer ?
#
loop_
_entity_poly.entity_id
_entity_poly.type
_entity_poly.pdbx_seq_one_letter_code
_entity_poly.pdbx_strand_id
1 'polypeptide(L)'
;EIDCVHPLDGGDAGVLHRSVDDTAAGLGADGSRWRLMFGRPSARFDALSPDIMGPLLRVPKHPLTLARFGAPTVLPASTAARLFRTERGRALFGGIAAHTFRPLHYPMTAAIGMGIATAGHRHGWPVAAGGSQSIVNALAALLGNLGGKIETGTRVQSTSQLPPADVTLFDLAPGAIADILGDRLPARVARAYRKFRHGPGAFKVDFAVAGGVPWTNANARQAGTVHLGGDYAEIAASERDIHAGRMPQRPFVLIGQQYLADPKRAVGDVKPLWTYAHVPQSYTGDAAGAIIAQIERFAPGFRERIVGKAVRSTTEMAVYNPNYVGGDINTGAKDVRQLIFGPRTT
;
A
#
# COMPACT_ATOMS: atom_id res chain seq x y z
N GLU A 1 -0.90 -6.64 20.38
CA GLU A 1 -0.25 -6.66 19.07
C GLU A 1 -0.36 -5.26 18.44
N ILE A 2 0.77 -4.71 17.95
CA ILE A 2 0.84 -3.40 17.31
C ILE A 2 1.04 -3.63 15.80
N ASP A 3 0.04 -3.28 15.02
CA ASP A 3 0.09 -3.44 13.57
C ASP A 3 0.88 -2.30 12.90
N CYS A 4 0.59 -1.05 13.32
CA CYS A 4 1.21 0.13 12.73
C CYS A 4 1.43 1.23 13.76
N VAL A 5 2.53 1.97 13.60
CA VAL A 5 2.81 3.20 14.36
C VAL A 5 3.09 4.32 13.40
N HIS A 6 2.54 5.48 13.67
CA HIS A 6 2.86 6.74 13.01
C HIS A 6 3.51 7.69 14.02
N PRO A 7 4.86 7.74 14.07
CA PRO A 7 5.59 8.64 14.96
C PRO A 7 5.38 10.10 14.57
N LEU A 8 5.32 10.95 15.59
CA LEU A 8 5.30 12.41 15.47
C LEU A 8 6.59 12.99 16.02
N ASP A 9 6.91 14.22 15.62
CA ASP A 9 8.00 14.97 16.25
C ASP A 9 7.74 15.10 17.76
N GLY A 10 8.83 15.13 18.55
CA GLY A 10 8.72 15.18 20.01
C GLY A 10 8.45 13.84 20.69
N GLY A 11 8.49 12.72 19.96
CA GLY A 11 8.42 11.36 20.54
C GLY A 11 6.99 10.82 20.74
N ASP A 12 5.97 11.59 20.39
CA ASP A 12 4.58 11.13 20.39
C ASP A 12 4.29 10.22 19.17
N ALA A 13 3.15 9.50 19.18
CA ALA A 13 2.76 8.65 18.05
C ALA A 13 1.26 8.32 18.04
N GLY A 14 0.70 8.14 16.84
CA GLY A 14 -0.53 7.40 16.64
C GLY A 14 -0.23 5.91 16.52
N VAL A 15 -0.90 5.07 17.29
CA VAL A 15 -0.66 3.62 17.34
C VAL A 15 -1.90 2.86 16.94
N LEU A 16 -1.78 2.01 15.91
CA LEU A 16 -2.81 1.07 15.51
C LEU A 16 -2.55 -0.29 16.13
N HIS A 17 -3.38 -0.67 17.08
CA HIS A 17 -3.44 -2.03 17.60
C HIS A 17 -4.47 -2.85 16.81
N ARG A 18 -4.32 -4.17 16.81
CA ARG A 18 -5.36 -5.06 16.30
C ARG A 18 -6.69 -4.84 17.04
N SER A 19 -6.65 -4.62 18.35
CA SER A 19 -7.81 -4.24 19.15
C SER A 19 -8.25 -2.79 18.85
N VAL A 20 -9.52 -2.60 18.52
CA VAL A 20 -10.13 -1.26 18.39
C VAL A 20 -10.06 -0.50 19.70
N ASP A 21 -10.28 -1.19 20.84
CA ASP A 21 -10.30 -0.57 22.15
C ASP A 21 -8.91 -0.12 22.61
N ASP A 22 -7.88 -0.91 22.35
CA ASP A 22 -6.49 -0.53 22.67
C ASP A 22 -6.04 0.67 21.82
N THR A 23 -6.39 0.69 20.52
CA THR A 23 -6.15 1.85 19.65
C THR A 23 -6.85 3.09 20.19
N ALA A 24 -8.13 2.94 20.55
CA ALA A 24 -8.94 4.03 21.08
C ALA A 24 -8.41 4.57 22.41
N ALA A 25 -7.93 3.69 23.29
CA ALA A 25 -7.30 4.09 24.55
C ALA A 25 -6.02 4.89 24.30
N GLY A 26 -5.17 4.45 23.37
CA GLY A 26 -3.94 5.16 22.98
C GLY A 26 -4.18 6.52 22.33
N LEU A 27 -5.31 6.70 21.65
CA LEU A 27 -5.69 7.98 21.02
C LEU A 27 -6.33 8.98 21.99
N GLY A 28 -6.61 8.61 23.23
CA GLY A 28 -7.11 9.49 24.26
C GLY A 28 -8.42 10.21 23.87
N ALA A 29 -8.38 11.53 23.69
CA ALA A 29 -9.56 12.34 23.35
C ALA A 29 -10.25 11.93 22.03
N ASP A 30 -9.57 11.21 21.16
CA ASP A 30 -10.13 10.71 19.89
C ASP A 30 -10.62 9.25 19.96
N GLY A 31 -10.46 8.57 21.10
CA GLY A 31 -10.80 7.18 21.25
C GLY A 31 -12.27 6.85 20.93
N SER A 32 -13.20 7.70 21.40
CA SER A 32 -14.63 7.52 21.09
C SER A 32 -14.94 7.64 19.59
N ARG A 33 -14.22 8.55 18.89
CA ARG A 33 -14.36 8.74 17.44
C ARG A 33 -13.78 7.57 16.66
N TRP A 34 -12.66 7.04 17.13
CA TRP A 34 -12.06 5.85 16.56
C TRP A 34 -13.00 4.63 16.66
N ARG A 35 -13.57 4.41 17.85
CA ARG A 35 -14.59 3.35 18.05
C ARG A 35 -15.82 3.54 17.15
N LEU A 36 -16.31 4.78 17.03
CA LEU A 36 -17.44 5.08 16.14
C LEU A 36 -17.14 4.75 14.69
N MET A 37 -15.93 5.08 14.22
CA MET A 37 -15.51 4.88 12.82
C MET A 37 -15.22 3.41 12.52
N PHE A 38 -14.54 2.70 13.40
CA PHE A 38 -13.97 1.37 13.11
C PHE A 38 -14.61 0.21 13.89
N GLY A 39 -15.23 0.45 15.03
CA GLY A 39 -15.71 -0.63 15.90
C GLY A 39 -16.71 -1.56 15.22
N ARG A 40 -17.81 -1.00 14.70
CA ARG A 40 -18.85 -1.80 14.04
C ARG A 40 -18.40 -2.37 12.66
N PRO A 41 -17.71 -1.62 11.79
CA PRO A 41 -17.20 -2.16 10.54
C PRO A 41 -16.26 -3.35 10.76
N SER A 42 -15.33 -3.27 11.72
CA SER A 42 -14.39 -4.35 12.02
C SER A 42 -15.08 -5.59 12.57
N ALA A 43 -16.05 -5.43 13.47
CA ALA A 43 -16.85 -6.53 14.00
C ALA A 43 -17.68 -7.26 12.93
N ARG A 44 -18.01 -6.57 11.82
CA ARG A 44 -18.78 -7.11 10.70
C ARG A 44 -17.99 -7.26 9.41
N PHE A 45 -16.68 -7.29 9.50
CA PHE A 45 -15.81 -7.30 8.33
C PHE A 45 -16.05 -8.51 7.42
N ASP A 46 -16.33 -9.68 7.98
CA ASP A 46 -16.60 -10.90 7.19
C ASP A 46 -17.85 -10.78 6.31
N ALA A 47 -18.85 -10.02 6.78
CA ALA A 47 -20.04 -9.68 5.98
C ALA A 47 -19.77 -8.55 4.98
N LEU A 48 -18.83 -7.65 5.29
CA LEU A 48 -18.47 -6.49 4.48
C LEU A 48 -17.50 -6.84 3.35
N SER A 49 -16.50 -7.68 3.64
CA SER A 49 -15.39 -7.97 2.72
C SER A 49 -15.84 -8.48 1.34
N PRO A 50 -16.82 -9.40 1.20
CA PRO A 50 -17.29 -9.79 -0.12
C PRO A 50 -17.85 -8.63 -0.93
N ASP A 51 -18.44 -7.63 -0.28
CA ASP A 51 -19.05 -6.49 -0.96
C ASP A 51 -18.04 -5.41 -1.36
N ILE A 52 -16.92 -5.27 -0.64
CA ILE A 52 -15.87 -4.29 -0.96
C ILE A 52 -14.72 -4.85 -1.81
N MET A 53 -14.50 -6.17 -1.77
CA MET A 53 -13.43 -6.83 -2.52
C MET A 53 -13.85 -7.29 -3.92
N GLY A 54 -15.11 -7.12 -4.29
CA GLY A 54 -15.64 -7.45 -5.60
C GLY A 54 -15.89 -6.21 -6.48
N PRO A 55 -16.46 -6.41 -7.68
CA PRO A 55 -16.84 -5.30 -8.56
C PRO A 55 -17.77 -4.31 -7.85
N LEU A 56 -17.48 -3.01 -7.96
CA LEU A 56 -18.25 -1.95 -7.30
C LEU A 56 -19.69 -1.85 -7.79
N LEU A 57 -19.91 -2.16 -9.10
CA LEU A 57 -21.22 -2.11 -9.73
C LEU A 57 -21.89 -3.49 -9.70
N ARG A 58 -22.34 -3.90 -8.52
CA ARG A 58 -23.14 -5.11 -8.32
C ARG A 58 -24.15 -4.92 -7.20
N VAL A 59 -25.15 -5.79 -7.13
CA VAL A 59 -26.06 -5.84 -5.99
C VAL A 59 -25.29 -6.35 -4.77
N PRO A 60 -25.16 -5.57 -3.70
CA PRO A 60 -24.42 -5.98 -2.52
C PRO A 60 -25.18 -7.08 -1.76
N LYS A 61 -24.44 -8.02 -1.15
CA LYS A 61 -25.02 -9.05 -0.29
C LYS A 61 -25.54 -8.49 1.03
N HIS A 62 -24.89 -7.44 1.56
CA HIS A 62 -25.21 -6.82 2.83
C HIS A 62 -25.39 -5.29 2.69
N PRO A 63 -26.47 -4.82 2.03
CA PRO A 63 -26.61 -3.41 1.61
C PRO A 63 -26.56 -2.42 2.76
N LEU A 64 -27.17 -2.71 3.91
CA LEU A 64 -27.12 -1.82 5.06
C LEU A 64 -25.73 -1.73 5.71
N THR A 65 -24.99 -2.83 5.73
CA THR A 65 -23.61 -2.86 6.24
C THR A 65 -22.71 -2.07 5.30
N LEU A 66 -22.83 -2.31 3.99
CA LEU A 66 -22.09 -1.59 2.97
C LEU A 66 -22.42 -0.09 2.97
N ALA A 67 -23.69 0.30 3.07
CA ALA A 67 -24.08 1.71 3.10
C ALA A 67 -23.48 2.46 4.30
N ARG A 68 -23.48 1.84 5.47
CA ARG A 68 -22.89 2.45 6.69
C ARG A 68 -21.38 2.58 6.61
N PHE A 69 -20.71 1.58 6.05
CA PHE A 69 -19.28 1.64 5.79
C PHE A 69 -18.96 2.60 4.63
N GLY A 70 -19.75 2.56 3.57
CA GLY A 70 -19.53 3.33 2.34
C GLY A 70 -19.71 4.83 2.51
N ALA A 71 -20.64 5.29 3.37
CA ALA A 71 -20.89 6.71 3.55
C ALA A 71 -19.63 7.54 3.90
N PRO A 72 -18.80 7.16 4.89
CA PRO A 72 -17.55 7.85 5.14
C PRO A 72 -16.47 7.59 4.09
N THR A 73 -16.52 6.47 3.34
CA THR A 73 -15.47 6.12 2.37
C THR A 73 -15.50 6.95 1.09
N VAL A 74 -16.65 7.51 0.72
CA VAL A 74 -16.75 8.42 -0.43
C VAL A 74 -16.14 9.80 -0.17
N LEU A 75 -15.88 10.12 1.09
CA LEU A 75 -15.30 11.39 1.48
C LEU A 75 -13.81 11.47 1.12
N PRO A 76 -13.26 12.70 0.99
CA PRO A 76 -11.83 12.93 1.09
C PRO A 76 -11.27 12.48 2.45
N ALA A 77 -10.07 11.89 2.47
CA ALA A 77 -9.39 11.56 3.71
C ALA A 77 -9.16 12.81 4.58
N SER A 78 -8.95 13.98 3.96
CA SER A 78 -8.86 15.26 4.66
C SER A 78 -10.14 15.61 5.43
N THR A 79 -11.32 15.26 4.91
CA THR A 79 -12.59 15.45 5.59
C THR A 79 -12.76 14.46 6.74
N ALA A 80 -12.45 13.19 6.51
CA ALA A 80 -12.49 12.16 7.54
C ALA A 80 -11.51 12.44 8.69
N ALA A 81 -10.30 12.92 8.40
CA ALA A 81 -9.31 13.27 9.40
C ALA A 81 -9.75 14.42 10.33
N ARG A 82 -10.64 15.31 9.88
CA ARG A 82 -11.20 16.39 10.72
C ARG A 82 -12.10 15.88 11.85
N LEU A 83 -12.55 14.63 11.80
CA LEU A 83 -13.24 14.00 12.92
C LEU A 83 -12.33 13.83 14.13
N PHE A 84 -11.03 13.72 13.94
CA PHE A 84 -10.06 13.64 15.03
C PHE A 84 -9.60 15.04 15.47
N ARG A 85 -9.46 15.19 16.79
CA ARG A 85 -9.04 16.45 17.43
C ARG A 85 -7.54 16.52 17.67
N THR A 86 -6.93 15.36 17.93
CA THR A 86 -5.51 15.21 18.23
C THR A 86 -4.72 14.97 16.97
N GLU A 87 -3.45 15.36 16.97
CA GLU A 87 -2.55 15.07 15.86
C GLU A 87 -2.26 13.57 15.74
N ARG A 88 -2.24 12.82 16.87
CA ARG A 88 -2.12 11.36 16.87
C ARG A 88 -3.20 10.71 16.00
N GLY A 89 -4.45 11.07 16.21
CA GLY A 89 -5.58 10.52 15.46
C GLY A 89 -5.54 10.91 13.99
N ARG A 90 -5.24 12.19 13.71
CA ARG A 90 -5.15 12.70 12.33
C ARG A 90 -4.02 12.06 11.55
N ALA A 91 -2.82 12.03 12.13
CA ALA A 91 -1.63 11.51 11.46
C ALA A 91 -1.70 9.97 11.29
N LEU A 92 -2.20 9.23 12.28
CA LEU A 92 -2.43 7.79 12.14
C LEU A 92 -3.39 7.49 10.98
N PHE A 93 -4.56 8.14 10.97
CA PHE A 93 -5.53 7.95 9.88
C PHE A 93 -4.96 8.42 8.54
N GLY A 94 -4.28 9.58 8.52
CA GLY A 94 -3.64 10.15 7.32
C GLY A 94 -2.57 9.24 6.73
N GLY A 95 -1.71 8.67 7.57
CA GLY A 95 -0.67 7.73 7.15
C GLY A 95 -1.26 6.45 6.54
N ILE A 96 -2.34 5.91 7.12
CA ILE A 96 -3.03 4.75 6.54
C ILE A 96 -3.73 5.16 5.23
N ALA A 97 -4.35 6.33 5.16
CA ALA A 97 -5.01 6.82 3.94
C ALA A 97 -4.04 7.16 2.81
N ALA A 98 -2.77 7.48 3.12
CA ALA A 98 -1.72 7.75 2.13
C ALA A 98 -1.46 6.55 1.19
N HIS A 99 -1.79 5.32 1.59
CA HIS A 99 -1.78 4.14 0.70
C HIS A 99 -2.69 4.29 -0.54
N THR A 100 -3.49 5.34 -0.61
CA THR A 100 -4.23 5.69 -1.83
C THR A 100 -3.31 6.18 -2.96
N PHE A 101 -2.09 6.67 -2.66
CA PHE A 101 -1.18 7.31 -3.61
C PHE A 101 -1.83 8.48 -4.35
N ARG A 102 -2.63 9.27 -3.62
CA ARG A 102 -3.36 10.43 -4.17
C ARG A 102 -3.42 11.55 -3.15
N PRO A 103 -3.56 12.81 -3.61
CA PRO A 103 -3.81 13.92 -2.70
C PRO A 103 -5.01 13.64 -1.79
N LEU A 104 -4.81 13.73 -0.48
CA LEU A 104 -5.79 13.31 0.53
C LEU A 104 -7.09 14.15 0.54
N HIS A 105 -7.13 15.27 -0.21
CA HIS A 105 -8.33 16.08 -0.40
C HIS A 105 -9.20 15.65 -1.57
N TYR A 106 -8.80 14.62 -2.33
CA TYR A 106 -9.62 14.10 -3.43
C TYR A 106 -10.73 13.17 -2.92
N PRO A 107 -11.88 13.12 -3.61
CA PRO A 107 -12.96 12.21 -3.26
C PRO A 107 -12.50 10.76 -3.18
N MET A 108 -13.12 9.98 -2.30
CA MET A 108 -12.89 8.55 -2.07
C MET A 108 -11.48 8.19 -1.52
N THR A 109 -10.63 9.16 -1.18
CA THR A 109 -9.32 8.84 -0.58
C THR A 109 -9.43 8.30 0.84
N ALA A 110 -10.55 8.55 1.55
CA ALA A 110 -10.83 7.91 2.83
C ALA A 110 -11.07 6.40 2.70
N ALA A 111 -11.49 5.90 1.53
CA ALA A 111 -11.84 4.49 1.34
C ALA A 111 -10.69 3.53 1.68
N ILE A 112 -9.47 3.86 1.25
CA ILE A 112 -8.28 3.06 1.51
C ILE A 112 -7.96 3.05 3.01
N GLY A 113 -7.94 4.23 3.65
CA GLY A 113 -7.71 4.34 5.10
C GLY A 113 -8.74 3.56 5.91
N MET A 114 -10.03 3.71 5.56
CA MET A 114 -11.12 2.96 6.18
C MET A 114 -10.99 1.45 5.96
N GLY A 115 -10.72 1.02 4.73
CA GLY A 115 -10.60 -0.40 4.38
C GLY A 115 -9.45 -1.08 5.11
N ILE A 116 -8.24 -0.50 5.04
CA ILE A 116 -7.02 -1.06 5.64
C ILE A 116 -7.15 -1.11 7.17
N ALA A 117 -7.58 -0.02 7.82
CA ALA A 117 -7.72 0.00 9.28
C ALA A 117 -8.82 -0.97 9.76
N THR A 118 -9.96 -1.06 9.04
CA THR A 118 -11.04 -2.00 9.38
C THR A 118 -10.59 -3.45 9.26
N ALA A 119 -9.88 -3.79 8.18
CA ALA A 119 -9.32 -5.13 7.99
C ALA A 119 -8.24 -5.45 9.04
N GLY A 120 -7.39 -4.48 9.37
CA GLY A 120 -6.36 -4.58 10.40
C GLY A 120 -6.97 -4.91 11.76
N HIS A 121 -7.98 -4.17 12.17
CA HIS A 121 -8.67 -4.48 13.43
C HIS A 121 -9.32 -5.87 13.45
N ARG A 122 -9.73 -6.39 12.30
CA ARG A 122 -10.32 -7.75 12.23
C ARG A 122 -9.27 -8.84 12.21
N HIS A 123 -8.23 -8.70 11.40
CA HIS A 123 -7.29 -9.78 11.08
C HIS A 123 -5.85 -9.48 11.52
N GLY A 124 -5.54 -8.22 11.91
CA GLY A 124 -4.16 -7.74 12.05
C GLY A 124 -3.52 -7.50 10.68
N TRP A 125 -2.22 -7.19 10.70
CA TRP A 125 -1.39 -7.05 9.50
C TRP A 125 -0.38 -8.21 9.45
N PRO A 126 -0.81 -9.41 9.04
CA PRO A 126 0.03 -10.60 9.06
C PRO A 126 1.12 -10.54 7.99
N VAL A 127 2.20 -11.25 8.25
CA VAL A 127 3.25 -11.53 7.27
C VAL A 127 3.34 -13.04 7.03
N ALA A 128 3.70 -13.44 5.80
CA ALA A 128 3.90 -14.84 5.50
C ALA A 128 5.19 -15.35 6.16
N ALA A 129 5.09 -16.45 6.92
CA ALA A 129 6.26 -17.12 7.47
C ALA A 129 7.20 -17.58 6.33
N GLY A 130 8.49 -17.29 6.47
CA GLY A 130 9.48 -17.55 5.43
C GLY A 130 9.47 -16.58 4.24
N GLY A 131 8.64 -15.52 4.28
CA GLY A 131 8.57 -14.48 3.25
C GLY A 131 7.43 -14.65 2.25
N SER A 132 7.17 -13.61 1.45
CA SER A 132 6.08 -13.59 0.48
C SER A 132 6.20 -14.70 -0.58
N GLN A 133 7.42 -15.18 -0.85
CA GLN A 133 7.66 -16.28 -1.79
C GLN A 133 6.96 -17.57 -1.37
N SER A 134 6.73 -17.80 -0.06
CA SER A 134 6.03 -18.98 0.41
C SER A 134 4.57 -19.04 -0.07
N ILE A 135 3.91 -17.89 -0.26
CA ILE A 135 2.56 -17.81 -0.84
C ILE A 135 2.60 -18.25 -2.30
N VAL A 136 3.57 -17.73 -3.07
CA VAL A 136 3.74 -18.08 -4.48
C VAL A 136 4.07 -19.56 -4.64
N ASN A 137 4.96 -20.10 -3.78
CA ASN A 137 5.32 -21.51 -3.79
C ASN A 137 4.13 -22.42 -3.50
N ALA A 138 3.25 -22.04 -2.55
CA ALA A 138 2.04 -22.81 -2.24
C ALA A 138 1.05 -22.81 -3.42
N LEU A 139 0.86 -21.67 -4.09
CA LEU A 139 0.01 -21.57 -5.29
C LEU A 139 0.60 -22.34 -6.47
N ALA A 140 1.91 -22.29 -6.68
CA ALA A 140 2.60 -23.04 -7.73
C ALA A 140 2.50 -24.55 -7.50
N ALA A 141 2.65 -25.00 -6.24
CA ALA A 141 2.47 -26.40 -5.87
C ALA A 141 1.03 -26.86 -6.12
N LEU A 142 0.03 -26.06 -5.73
CA LEU A 142 -1.37 -26.36 -6.01
C LEU A 142 -1.65 -26.47 -7.51
N LEU A 143 -1.14 -25.52 -8.31
CA LEU A 143 -1.28 -25.54 -9.75
C LEU A 143 -0.66 -26.80 -10.35
N GLY A 144 0.55 -27.20 -9.91
CA GLY A 144 1.23 -28.43 -10.34
C GLY A 144 0.43 -29.68 -9.98
N ASN A 145 -0.15 -29.74 -8.78
CA ASN A 145 -1.01 -30.86 -8.34
C ASN A 145 -2.29 -31.00 -9.19
N LEU A 146 -2.77 -29.88 -9.76
CA LEU A 146 -3.90 -29.84 -10.67
C LEU A 146 -3.49 -30.12 -12.14
N GLY A 147 -2.23 -30.46 -12.40
CA GLY A 147 -1.71 -30.73 -13.75
C GLY A 147 -1.30 -29.49 -14.54
N GLY A 148 -1.34 -28.32 -13.92
CA GLY A 148 -0.89 -27.06 -14.53
C GLY A 148 0.63 -26.98 -14.67
N LYS A 149 1.09 -26.22 -15.65
CA LYS A 149 2.53 -25.98 -15.90
C LYS A 149 2.85 -24.51 -15.78
N ILE A 150 4.04 -24.19 -15.27
CA ILE A 150 4.59 -22.84 -15.19
C ILE A 150 5.80 -22.80 -16.11
N GLU A 151 5.77 -21.88 -17.07
CA GLU A 151 6.89 -21.60 -17.94
C GLU A 151 7.48 -20.24 -17.61
N THR A 152 8.71 -20.23 -17.11
CA THR A 152 9.42 -19.00 -16.72
C THR A 152 10.44 -18.61 -17.78
N GLY A 153 10.90 -17.35 -17.75
CA GLY A 153 11.89 -16.84 -18.72
C GLY A 153 11.33 -16.61 -20.12
N THR A 154 10.03 -16.85 -20.33
CA THR A 154 9.35 -16.72 -21.63
C THR A 154 8.49 -15.46 -21.65
N ARG A 155 9.00 -14.39 -22.24
CA ARG A 155 8.23 -13.13 -22.39
C ARG A 155 7.34 -13.19 -23.63
N VAL A 156 6.03 -13.21 -23.43
CA VAL A 156 5.04 -13.14 -24.51
C VAL A 156 4.93 -11.69 -24.99
N GLN A 157 5.17 -11.47 -26.29
CA GLN A 157 5.12 -10.15 -26.95
C GLN A 157 4.03 -10.08 -28.04
N SER A 158 3.53 -11.22 -28.48
CA SER A 158 2.47 -11.31 -29.50
C SER A 158 1.62 -12.54 -29.30
N THR A 159 0.43 -12.52 -29.88
CA THR A 159 -0.49 -13.68 -29.84
C THR A 159 0.03 -14.91 -30.56
N SER A 160 0.97 -14.79 -31.48
CA SER A 160 1.60 -15.93 -32.16
C SER A 160 2.47 -16.79 -31.26
N GLN A 161 2.88 -16.25 -30.11
CA GLN A 161 3.68 -16.96 -29.10
C GLN A 161 2.80 -17.69 -28.07
N LEU A 162 1.50 -17.50 -28.09
CA LEU A 162 0.57 -18.17 -27.19
C LEU A 162 0.20 -19.56 -27.74
N PRO A 163 0.20 -20.59 -26.89
CA PRO A 163 -0.30 -21.90 -27.29
C PRO A 163 -1.81 -21.84 -27.58
N PRO A 164 -2.34 -22.75 -28.39
CA PRO A 164 -3.79 -22.91 -28.53
C PRO A 164 -4.45 -23.14 -27.17
N ALA A 165 -5.51 -22.42 -26.87
CA ALA A 165 -6.25 -22.53 -25.62
C ALA A 165 -7.71 -22.10 -25.83
N ASP A 166 -8.63 -22.72 -25.08
CA ASP A 166 -10.05 -22.31 -25.08
C ASP A 166 -10.23 -20.92 -24.46
N VAL A 167 -9.42 -20.57 -23.45
CA VAL A 167 -9.44 -19.28 -22.77
C VAL A 167 -8.00 -18.84 -22.48
N THR A 168 -7.69 -17.57 -22.78
CA THR A 168 -6.44 -16.91 -22.39
C THR A 168 -6.73 -15.81 -21.39
N LEU A 169 -6.11 -15.88 -20.21
CA LEU A 169 -6.23 -14.88 -19.15
C LEU A 169 -4.95 -14.04 -19.09
N PHE A 170 -5.11 -12.72 -19.15
CA PHE A 170 -3.99 -11.76 -19.06
C PHE A 170 -3.98 -11.09 -17.69
N ASP A 171 -2.97 -11.36 -16.87
CA ASP A 171 -2.67 -10.63 -15.64
C ASP A 171 -1.58 -9.58 -15.92
N LEU A 172 -1.94 -8.59 -16.75
CA LEU A 172 -1.04 -7.57 -17.27
C LEU A 172 -1.64 -6.18 -17.18
N ALA A 173 -0.77 -5.15 -17.16
CA ALA A 173 -1.21 -3.78 -17.33
C ALA A 173 -1.92 -3.62 -18.69
N PRO A 174 -3.01 -2.83 -18.78
CA PRO A 174 -3.82 -2.74 -20.00
C PRO A 174 -3.04 -2.36 -21.26
N GLY A 175 -2.02 -1.49 -21.15
CA GLY A 175 -1.15 -1.14 -22.28
C GLY A 175 -0.44 -2.37 -22.87
N ALA A 176 0.11 -3.23 -22.04
CA ALA A 176 0.80 -4.45 -22.46
C ALA A 176 -0.16 -5.43 -23.16
N ILE A 177 -1.42 -5.52 -22.69
CA ILE A 177 -2.45 -6.33 -23.36
C ILE A 177 -2.74 -5.77 -24.76
N ALA A 178 -2.84 -4.44 -24.90
CA ALA A 178 -3.05 -3.80 -26.21
C ALA A 178 -1.90 -4.06 -27.17
N ASP A 179 -0.66 -4.13 -26.68
CA ASP A 179 0.52 -4.41 -27.50
C ASP A 179 0.56 -5.88 -27.95
N ILE A 180 0.25 -6.84 -27.05
CA ILE A 180 0.23 -8.28 -27.36
C ILE A 180 -0.90 -8.63 -28.34
N LEU A 181 -2.09 -8.09 -28.12
CA LEU A 181 -3.26 -8.43 -28.93
C LEU A 181 -3.30 -7.68 -30.27
N GLY A 182 -2.67 -6.51 -30.36
CA GLY A 182 -2.62 -5.73 -31.61
C GLY A 182 -4.00 -5.53 -32.24
N ASP A 183 -4.11 -5.89 -33.54
CA ASP A 183 -5.35 -5.73 -34.31
C ASP A 183 -6.49 -6.70 -33.92
N ARG A 184 -6.21 -7.68 -33.08
CA ARG A 184 -7.26 -8.55 -32.52
C ARG A 184 -8.13 -7.85 -31.50
N LEU A 185 -7.65 -6.71 -30.97
CA LEU A 185 -8.41 -5.91 -30.01
C LEU A 185 -9.27 -4.87 -30.74
N PRO A 186 -10.59 -4.75 -30.47
CA PRO A 186 -11.40 -3.70 -31.06
C PRO A 186 -10.76 -2.32 -30.84
N ALA A 187 -10.70 -1.49 -31.85
CA ALA A 187 -9.97 -0.20 -31.83
C ALA A 187 -10.36 0.71 -30.64
N ARG A 188 -11.65 0.70 -30.25
CA ARG A 188 -12.12 1.45 -29.08
C ARG A 188 -11.52 0.94 -27.76
N VAL A 189 -11.36 -0.40 -27.62
CA VAL A 189 -10.79 -1.03 -26.44
C VAL A 189 -9.28 -0.77 -26.39
N ALA A 190 -8.57 -0.98 -27.51
CA ALA A 190 -7.15 -0.67 -27.64
C ALA A 190 -6.84 0.77 -27.25
N ARG A 191 -7.68 1.73 -27.71
CA ARG A 191 -7.55 3.14 -27.33
C ARG A 191 -7.78 3.37 -25.85
N ALA A 192 -8.76 2.69 -25.23
CA ALA A 192 -9.04 2.79 -23.80
C ALA A 192 -7.88 2.22 -22.98
N TYR A 193 -7.31 1.08 -23.40
CA TYR A 193 -6.17 0.45 -22.73
C TYR A 193 -4.90 1.31 -22.81
N ARG A 194 -4.59 1.91 -23.97
CA ARG A 194 -3.45 2.84 -24.12
C ARG A 194 -3.64 4.15 -23.36
N LYS A 195 -4.88 4.56 -23.06
CA LYS A 195 -5.20 5.74 -22.24
C LYS A 195 -5.33 5.43 -20.75
N PHE A 196 -5.12 4.19 -20.36
CA PHE A 196 -5.13 3.81 -18.95
C PHE A 196 -4.03 4.57 -18.19
N ARG A 197 -4.41 5.19 -17.07
CA ARG A 197 -3.51 6.03 -16.31
C ARG A 197 -2.90 5.26 -15.15
N HIS A 198 -1.62 5.45 -14.94
CA HIS A 198 -0.89 4.95 -13.79
C HIS A 198 -0.73 6.05 -12.73
N GLY A 199 -0.54 5.62 -11.48
CA GLY A 199 -0.36 6.50 -10.34
C GLY A 199 1.09 6.91 -10.11
N PRO A 200 1.38 7.59 -9.00
CA PRO A 200 2.74 7.83 -8.53
C PRO A 200 3.54 6.55 -8.37
N GLY A 201 4.86 6.66 -8.41
CA GLY A 201 5.76 5.54 -8.24
C GLY A 201 6.12 5.28 -6.78
N ALA A 202 6.67 4.10 -6.52
CA ALA A 202 7.35 3.75 -5.30
C ALA A 202 8.87 3.67 -5.56
N PHE A 203 9.66 4.32 -4.70
CA PHE A 203 11.11 4.18 -4.67
C PHE A 203 11.47 3.34 -3.44
N LYS A 204 11.99 2.15 -3.68
CA LYS A 204 12.22 1.14 -2.65
C LYS A 204 13.67 1.11 -2.20
N VAL A 205 13.86 1.00 -0.89
CA VAL A 205 15.17 0.71 -0.29
C VAL A 205 15.01 -0.38 0.74
N ASP A 206 15.77 -1.45 0.60
CA ASP A 206 15.94 -2.47 1.64
C ASP A 206 17.24 -2.19 2.38
N PHE A 207 17.19 -2.24 3.70
CA PHE A 207 18.37 -2.06 4.54
C PHE A 207 18.67 -3.31 5.35
N ALA A 208 19.96 -3.56 5.58
CA ALA A 208 20.46 -4.43 6.63
C ALA A 208 20.91 -3.52 7.78
N VAL A 209 20.32 -3.66 8.97
CA VAL A 209 20.48 -2.73 10.08
C VAL A 209 21.02 -3.47 11.31
N ALA A 210 22.21 -3.12 11.78
CA ALA A 210 22.81 -3.70 13.00
C ALA A 210 22.00 -3.25 14.23
N GLY A 211 21.58 -4.19 15.06
CA GLY A 211 20.77 -3.93 16.27
C GLY A 211 19.33 -3.48 15.99
N GLY A 212 18.94 -3.40 14.71
CA GLY A 212 17.64 -2.86 14.30
C GLY A 212 17.54 -1.34 14.39
N VAL A 213 16.35 -0.79 14.08
CA VAL A 213 16.13 0.66 14.03
C VAL A 213 16.02 1.24 15.44
N PRO A 214 16.79 2.29 15.77
CA PRO A 214 16.84 2.90 17.11
C PRO A 214 15.68 3.90 17.33
N TRP A 215 14.43 3.45 17.13
CA TRP A 215 13.25 4.31 17.27
C TRP A 215 13.20 5.05 18.60
N THR A 216 12.95 6.35 18.55
CA THR A 216 12.70 7.17 19.76
C THR A 216 11.41 6.70 20.45
N ASN A 217 10.35 6.46 19.69
CA ASN A 217 9.08 5.98 20.22
C ASN A 217 9.15 4.46 20.51
N ALA A 218 8.81 4.06 21.75
CA ALA A 218 8.88 2.66 22.18
C ALA A 218 7.91 1.73 21.41
N ASN A 219 6.74 2.22 21.02
CA ASN A 219 5.77 1.42 20.26
C ASN A 219 6.28 1.12 18.84
N ALA A 220 7.06 2.04 18.23
CA ALA A 220 7.64 1.80 16.92
C ALA A 220 8.64 0.66 16.90
N ARG A 221 9.27 0.34 18.06
CA ARG A 221 10.18 -0.82 18.20
C ARG A 221 9.44 -2.15 18.14
N GLN A 222 8.14 -2.16 18.36
CA GLN A 222 7.29 -3.36 18.42
C GLN A 222 6.31 -3.45 17.25
N ALA A 223 6.22 -2.43 16.40
CA ALA A 223 5.30 -2.37 15.30
C ALA A 223 5.83 -3.11 14.07
N GLY A 224 5.01 -3.96 13.47
CA GLY A 224 5.32 -4.61 12.19
C GLY A 224 5.47 -3.60 11.07
N THR A 225 4.72 -2.48 11.13
CA THR A 225 4.77 -1.39 10.15
C THR A 225 4.94 -0.04 10.85
N VAL A 226 5.76 0.84 10.26
CA VAL A 226 5.91 2.23 10.70
C VAL A 226 5.70 3.15 9.50
N HIS A 227 4.83 4.17 9.67
CA HIS A 227 4.60 5.21 8.68
C HIS A 227 5.32 6.48 9.10
N LEU A 228 6.16 7.04 8.25
CA LEU A 228 6.84 8.31 8.49
C LEU A 228 6.31 9.38 7.55
N GLY A 229 5.84 10.48 8.11
CA GLY A 229 5.30 11.60 7.34
C GLY A 229 5.12 12.87 8.18
N GLY A 230 5.52 12.82 9.46
CA GLY A 230 5.27 13.90 10.39
C GLY A 230 3.79 14.06 10.73
N ASP A 231 3.31 15.30 10.86
CA ASP A 231 1.90 15.57 11.13
C ASP A 231 1.01 15.33 9.89
N TYR A 232 -0.30 15.41 10.08
CA TYR A 232 -1.26 15.23 8.98
C TYR A 232 -1.04 16.23 7.83
N ALA A 233 -0.67 17.46 8.13
CA ALA A 233 -0.48 18.50 7.11
C ALA A 233 0.74 18.19 6.23
N GLU A 234 1.81 17.67 6.83
CA GLU A 234 3.02 17.24 6.12
C GLU A 234 2.74 16.04 5.21
N ILE A 235 2.01 15.02 5.71
CA ILE A 235 1.57 13.87 4.88
C ILE A 235 0.77 14.37 3.67
N ALA A 236 -0.23 15.23 3.91
CA ALA A 236 -1.08 15.76 2.85
C ALA A 236 -0.30 16.64 1.84
N ALA A 237 0.71 17.36 2.28
CA ALA A 237 1.60 18.15 1.42
C ALA A 237 2.47 17.23 0.55
N SER A 238 3.07 16.20 1.14
CA SER A 238 3.86 15.19 0.42
C SER A 238 3.04 14.57 -0.72
N GLU A 239 1.84 14.08 -0.45
CA GLU A 239 0.98 13.46 -1.46
C GLU A 239 0.56 14.45 -2.58
N ARG A 240 0.35 15.73 -2.26
CA ARG A 240 0.08 16.77 -3.26
C ARG A 240 1.28 17.02 -4.18
N ASP A 241 2.47 17.11 -3.60
CA ASP A 241 3.69 17.38 -4.36
C ASP A 241 4.01 16.23 -5.32
N ILE A 242 3.94 15.00 -4.84
CA ILE A 242 4.18 13.81 -5.64
C ILE A 242 3.19 13.73 -6.81
N HIS A 243 1.91 13.98 -6.56
CA HIS A 243 0.88 13.97 -7.60
C HIS A 243 1.06 15.11 -8.63
N ALA A 244 1.68 16.22 -8.21
CA ALA A 244 2.06 17.34 -9.08
C ALA A 244 3.42 17.15 -9.78
N GLY A 245 4.03 15.96 -9.66
CA GLY A 245 5.31 15.64 -10.30
C GLY A 245 6.53 16.20 -9.56
N ARG A 246 6.39 16.68 -8.34
CA ARG A 246 7.49 17.22 -7.52
C ARG A 246 7.89 16.22 -6.43
N MET A 247 9.19 15.98 -6.29
CA MET A 247 9.72 15.17 -5.18
C MET A 247 9.73 16.03 -3.90
N PRO A 248 9.02 15.64 -2.83
CA PRO A 248 9.06 16.36 -1.55
C PRO A 248 10.42 16.16 -0.85
N GLN A 249 10.86 17.13 -0.11
CA GLN A 249 12.07 17.00 0.73
C GLN A 249 11.88 15.98 1.86
N ARG A 250 10.66 15.90 2.38
CA ARG A 250 10.24 14.94 3.44
C ARG A 250 9.12 14.06 2.89
N PRO A 251 9.48 13.01 2.11
CA PRO A 251 8.47 12.13 1.54
C PRO A 251 7.76 11.31 2.62
N PHE A 252 6.54 10.89 2.33
CA PHE A 252 5.91 9.83 3.09
C PHE A 252 6.68 8.52 2.85
N VAL A 253 7.10 7.87 3.95
CA VAL A 253 7.85 6.61 3.90
C VAL A 253 7.10 5.53 4.67
N LEU A 254 6.92 4.39 4.04
CA LEU A 254 6.42 3.18 4.68
C LEU A 254 7.59 2.25 5.00
N ILE A 255 7.57 1.70 6.21
CA ILE A 255 8.61 0.82 6.73
C ILE A 255 7.98 -0.47 7.23
N GLY A 256 8.54 -1.61 6.84
CA GLY A 256 8.17 -2.91 7.32
C GLY A 256 9.29 -3.54 8.15
N GLN A 257 8.95 -3.95 9.37
CA GLN A 257 9.81 -4.66 10.32
C GLN A 257 9.36 -6.12 10.46
N GLN A 258 9.27 -6.84 9.33
CA GLN A 258 8.72 -8.19 9.28
C GLN A 258 9.52 -9.19 10.15
N TYR A 259 10.78 -8.88 10.48
CA TYR A 259 11.60 -9.68 11.37
C TYR A 259 11.04 -9.79 12.80
N LEU A 260 10.16 -8.86 13.20
CA LEU A 260 9.48 -8.93 14.51
C LEU A 260 8.49 -10.10 14.57
N ALA A 261 7.78 -10.37 13.49
CA ALA A 261 6.84 -11.49 13.39
C ALA A 261 7.51 -12.78 12.89
N ASP A 262 8.59 -12.66 12.08
CA ASP A 262 9.36 -13.79 11.57
C ASP A 262 10.86 -13.58 11.83
N PRO A 263 11.34 -13.90 13.06
CA PRO A 263 12.74 -13.67 13.45
C PRO A 263 13.78 -14.38 12.58
N LYS A 264 13.39 -15.43 11.86
CA LYS A 264 14.28 -16.16 10.94
C LYS A 264 14.76 -15.30 9.77
N ARG A 265 14.14 -14.16 9.52
CA ARG A 265 14.58 -13.18 8.51
C ARG A 265 15.83 -12.41 8.93
N ALA A 266 16.15 -12.40 10.23
CA ALA A 266 17.35 -11.76 10.74
C ALA A 266 18.53 -12.73 10.74
N VAL A 267 19.75 -12.19 10.55
CA VAL A 267 21.00 -12.95 10.66
C VAL A 267 21.83 -12.36 11.80
N GLY A 268 21.93 -13.08 12.89
CA GLY A 268 22.55 -12.58 14.11
C GLY A 268 21.85 -11.32 14.60
N ASP A 269 22.61 -10.25 14.81
CA ASP A 269 22.08 -8.96 15.24
C ASP A 269 21.60 -8.08 14.06
N VAL A 270 21.86 -8.48 12.83
CA VAL A 270 21.44 -7.71 11.64
C VAL A 270 19.99 -7.98 11.31
N LYS A 271 19.19 -6.90 11.27
CA LYS A 271 17.74 -6.93 11.00
C LYS A 271 17.45 -6.38 9.60
N PRO A 272 16.71 -7.11 8.77
CA PRO A 272 16.25 -6.59 7.47
C PRO A 272 15.14 -5.56 7.69
N LEU A 273 15.27 -4.42 7.02
CA LEU A 273 14.27 -3.37 7.01
C LEU A 273 13.80 -3.13 5.58
N TRP A 274 12.52 -3.33 5.32
CA TRP A 274 11.91 -3.08 4.02
C TRP A 274 11.28 -1.69 4.02
N THR A 275 11.63 -0.86 3.04
CA THR A 275 11.09 0.50 2.98
C THR A 275 10.74 0.91 1.56
N TYR A 276 9.76 1.81 1.43
CA TYR A 276 9.58 2.60 0.22
C TYR A 276 9.05 4.00 0.53
N ALA A 277 9.39 4.94 -0.34
CA ALA A 277 8.77 6.26 -0.36
C ALA A 277 7.85 6.39 -1.56
N HIS A 278 6.80 7.21 -1.41
CA HIS A 278 6.05 7.70 -2.56
C HIS A 278 6.90 8.72 -3.31
N VAL A 279 6.95 8.56 -4.63
CA VAL A 279 7.68 9.46 -5.53
C VAL A 279 6.81 9.80 -6.74
N PRO A 280 7.09 10.87 -7.49
CA PRO A 280 6.41 11.13 -8.75
C PRO A 280 6.46 9.92 -9.69
N GLN A 281 5.44 9.76 -10.54
CA GLN A 281 5.45 8.71 -11.58
C GLN A 281 6.69 8.85 -12.46
N SER A 282 7.36 7.74 -12.74
CA SER A 282 8.60 7.70 -13.56
C SER A 282 9.72 8.59 -13.01
N TYR A 283 9.80 8.75 -11.70
CA TYR A 283 10.84 9.54 -11.05
C TYR A 283 12.23 8.96 -11.34
N THR A 284 13.12 9.77 -11.91
CA THR A 284 14.46 9.35 -12.31
C THR A 284 15.56 9.75 -11.32
N GLY A 285 15.20 10.51 -10.27
CA GLY A 285 16.14 10.90 -9.23
C GLY A 285 16.40 9.81 -8.18
N ASP A 286 17.30 10.08 -7.26
CA ASP A 286 17.58 9.23 -6.10
C ASP A 286 16.80 9.74 -4.88
N ALA A 287 15.92 8.91 -4.32
CA ALA A 287 15.19 9.18 -3.09
C ALA A 287 15.81 8.51 -1.85
N ALA A 288 16.89 7.74 -1.98
CA ALA A 288 17.44 6.98 -0.86
C ALA A 288 17.92 7.91 0.27
N GLY A 289 18.55 9.04 -0.07
CA GLY A 289 18.97 10.03 0.91
C GLY A 289 17.81 10.65 1.70
N ALA A 290 16.68 10.94 1.02
CA ALA A 290 15.47 11.47 1.65
C ALA A 290 14.79 10.43 2.56
N ILE A 291 14.75 9.14 2.15
CA ILE A 291 14.26 8.04 2.97
C ILE A 291 15.09 7.90 4.25
N ILE A 292 16.43 7.88 4.14
CA ILE A 292 17.34 7.79 5.28
C ILE A 292 17.13 8.97 6.22
N ALA A 293 17.01 10.19 5.69
CA ALA A 293 16.77 11.39 6.49
C ALA A 293 15.43 11.36 7.24
N GLN A 294 14.38 10.83 6.62
CA GLN A 294 13.10 10.64 7.30
C GLN A 294 13.18 9.59 8.42
N ILE A 295 13.91 8.49 8.22
CA ILE A 295 14.10 7.50 9.28
C ILE A 295 14.92 8.10 10.41
N GLU A 296 16.02 8.79 10.10
CA GLU A 296 16.91 9.43 11.08
C GLU A 296 16.17 10.46 11.95
N ARG A 297 15.17 11.17 11.40
CA ARG A 297 14.33 12.14 12.15
C ARG A 297 13.62 11.50 13.33
N PHE A 298 13.16 10.25 13.20
CA PHE A 298 12.39 9.53 14.22
C PHE A 298 13.19 8.42 14.92
N ALA A 299 14.39 8.15 14.40
CA ALA A 299 15.29 7.12 14.90
C ALA A 299 16.76 7.62 14.79
N PRO A 300 17.17 8.61 15.62
CA PRO A 300 18.54 9.14 15.59
C PRO A 300 19.58 8.04 15.77
N GLY A 301 20.64 8.06 14.95
CA GLY A 301 21.65 7.02 14.88
C GLY A 301 21.32 5.85 13.94
N PHE A 302 20.25 5.96 13.17
CA PHE A 302 19.90 4.93 12.17
C PHE A 302 20.97 4.80 11.09
N ARG A 303 21.51 5.92 10.60
CA ARG A 303 22.51 5.96 9.52
C ARG A 303 23.74 5.14 9.85
N GLU A 304 24.23 5.21 11.08
CA GLU A 304 25.42 4.51 11.55
C GLU A 304 25.18 3.00 11.70
N ARG A 305 23.92 2.58 11.77
CA ARG A 305 23.54 1.15 11.88
C ARG A 305 23.33 0.48 10.53
N ILE A 306 23.37 1.20 9.43
CA ILE A 306 23.21 0.63 8.09
C ILE A 306 24.50 -0.12 7.73
N VAL A 307 24.43 -1.45 7.68
CA VAL A 307 25.54 -2.32 7.25
C VAL A 307 25.42 -2.79 5.80
N GLY A 308 24.27 -2.56 5.18
CA GLY A 308 24.01 -2.83 3.77
C GLY A 308 22.70 -2.22 3.31
N LYS A 309 22.61 -1.91 2.02
CA LYS A 309 21.39 -1.44 1.38
C LYS A 309 21.26 -1.94 -0.04
N ALA A 310 20.03 -2.17 -0.48
CA ALA A 310 19.66 -2.42 -1.88
C ALA A 310 18.59 -1.41 -2.29
N VAL A 311 18.80 -0.75 -3.40
CA VAL A 311 17.88 0.28 -3.93
C VAL A 311 17.15 -0.31 -5.13
N ARG A 312 15.89 0.06 -5.29
CA ARG A 312 15.11 -0.20 -6.50
C ARG A 312 14.32 1.06 -6.85
N SER A 313 14.81 1.75 -7.87
CA SER A 313 14.19 2.95 -8.43
C SER A 313 12.89 2.61 -9.17
N THR A 314 12.12 3.63 -9.57
CA THR A 314 10.90 3.44 -10.39
C THR A 314 11.20 2.74 -11.71
N THR A 315 12.35 3.02 -12.33
CA THR A 315 12.81 2.36 -13.57
C THR A 315 13.10 0.89 -13.33
N GLU A 316 13.85 0.58 -12.26
CA GLU A 316 14.17 -0.80 -11.90
C GLU A 316 12.94 -1.58 -11.45
N MET A 317 11.94 -0.91 -10.81
CA MET A 317 10.64 -1.51 -10.53
C MET A 317 9.91 -1.93 -11.80
N ALA A 318 9.89 -1.07 -12.83
CA ALA A 318 9.27 -1.37 -14.11
C ALA A 318 10.01 -2.48 -14.90
N VAL A 319 11.33 -2.58 -14.76
CA VAL A 319 12.13 -3.68 -15.34
C VAL A 319 11.87 -4.99 -14.60
N TYR A 320 11.81 -4.94 -13.26
CA TYR A 320 11.53 -6.09 -12.42
C TYR A 320 10.13 -6.67 -12.66
N ASN A 321 9.12 -5.81 -12.75
CA ASN A 321 7.76 -6.18 -13.09
C ASN A 321 7.17 -5.16 -14.06
N PRO A 322 6.99 -5.50 -15.35
CA PRO A 322 6.47 -4.58 -16.37
C PRO A 322 5.07 -4.02 -16.07
N ASN A 323 4.33 -4.62 -15.14
CA ASN A 323 3.05 -4.07 -14.68
C ASN A 323 3.21 -2.83 -13.79
N TYR A 324 4.41 -2.61 -13.21
CA TYR A 324 4.72 -1.42 -12.41
C TYR A 324 5.14 -0.24 -13.29
N VAL A 325 4.27 0.13 -14.21
CA VAL A 325 4.53 1.21 -15.18
C VAL A 325 4.86 2.52 -14.47
N GLY A 326 6.08 3.04 -14.72
CA GLY A 326 6.58 4.24 -14.05
C GLY A 326 6.79 4.10 -12.54
N GLY A 327 6.94 2.86 -12.06
CA GLY A 327 7.09 2.54 -10.63
C GLY A 327 5.77 2.44 -9.86
N ASP A 328 4.61 2.53 -10.52
CA ASP A 328 3.30 2.41 -9.90
C ASP A 328 3.03 0.98 -9.43
N ILE A 329 3.27 0.71 -8.14
CA ILE A 329 3.02 -0.60 -7.52
C ILE A 329 1.54 -0.92 -7.30
N ASN A 330 0.66 0.06 -7.50
CA ASN A 330 -0.81 -0.14 -7.46
C ASN A 330 -1.39 -0.55 -8.81
N THR A 331 -0.57 -0.59 -9.87
CA THR A 331 -0.93 -0.98 -11.23
C THR A 331 -2.11 -0.19 -11.81
N GLY A 332 -2.27 1.06 -11.41
CA GLY A 332 -3.28 1.97 -11.95
C GLY A 332 -3.62 3.12 -11.01
N ALA A 333 -3.84 4.29 -11.59
CA ALA A 333 -4.29 5.47 -10.85
C ALA A 333 -5.67 5.21 -10.22
N LYS A 334 -5.79 5.44 -8.92
CA LYS A 334 -7.03 5.22 -8.17
C LYS A 334 -7.98 6.42 -8.26
N ASP A 335 -8.21 6.96 -9.46
CA ASP A 335 -9.25 7.95 -9.65
C ASP A 335 -10.64 7.31 -9.79
N VAL A 336 -11.66 8.05 -9.35
CA VAL A 336 -13.04 7.56 -9.26
C VAL A 336 -13.54 6.99 -10.59
N ARG A 337 -13.23 7.67 -11.71
CA ARG A 337 -13.68 7.25 -13.04
C ARG A 337 -13.02 5.93 -13.43
N GLN A 338 -11.71 5.79 -13.21
CA GLN A 338 -10.97 4.58 -13.57
C GLN A 338 -11.32 3.40 -12.65
N LEU A 339 -11.59 3.66 -11.37
CA LEU A 339 -12.06 2.63 -10.43
C LEU A 339 -13.44 2.08 -10.79
N ILE A 340 -14.34 2.93 -11.32
CA ILE A 340 -15.71 2.51 -11.65
C ILE A 340 -15.81 1.96 -13.07
N PHE A 341 -15.14 2.59 -14.05
CA PHE A 341 -15.38 2.33 -15.48
C PHE A 341 -14.17 1.76 -16.23
N GLY A 342 -13.04 1.64 -15.61
CA GLY A 342 -11.83 1.18 -16.31
C GLY A 342 -11.34 -0.19 -15.86
N PRO A 343 -10.49 -0.82 -16.67
CA PRO A 343 -10.42 -0.66 -18.12
C PRO A 343 -11.65 -1.27 -18.81
N ARG A 344 -12.07 -0.69 -19.94
CA ARG A 344 -13.23 -1.19 -20.69
C ARG A 344 -12.91 -2.55 -21.32
N THR A 345 -13.89 -3.45 -21.27
CA THR A 345 -13.80 -4.79 -21.86
C THR A 345 -14.54 -4.92 -23.20
N THR A 346 -15.41 -3.96 -23.50
CA THR A 346 -16.22 -3.97 -24.77
C THR A 346 -16.33 -2.58 -25.37
#